data_4bf20c289604c69c77212b6ff80bb9db
#
_entry.id   4bf20c289604c69c77212b6ff80bb9db
#
_cell.length_a   1.000
_cell.length_b   1.000
_cell.length_c   1.000
_cell.angle_alpha   90.00
_cell.angle_beta   90.00
_cell.angle_gamma   90.00
#
_symmetry.space_group_name_H-M   'P 1'
#
loop_
_entity.id
_entity.type
_entity.pdbx_description
1 polymer ?
#
loop_
_entity_poly.entity_id
_entity_poly.type
_entity_poly.pdbx_seq_one_letter_code
_entity_poly.pdbx_strand_id
1 'polypeptide(L)'
;MRTFVISDIHGKNAVFRKALKSVKLKKKDTLIILGDLIDRGDNSKGVLDTIFLLKDHGFNVELVLGNHEKMFLDSFHDEKEHTKWMINGGDKTLMSFLTSKIEKIPKKYIELISSSKNYLIKDNFILVHAGLNMKIQDPFSDIKTILWERKPKELLNKKWLGNRIIIHGHTPQKKTEIISQLSERIIGIDNGNYLNKKDDFGSLTILELGSMKIQFIDED
;
A
#
# COMPACT_ATOMS: atom_id res chain seq x y z
N MET A 1 21.22 1.68 8.06
CA MET A 1 19.80 2.02 8.08
C MET A 1 19.17 1.32 6.87
N ARG A 2 18.13 0.49 7.08
CA ARG A 2 17.44 -0.22 5.99
C ARG A 2 16.14 0.49 5.69
N THR A 3 15.65 0.38 4.46
CA THR A 3 14.31 0.84 4.08
C THR A 3 13.51 -0.36 3.59
N PHE A 4 12.38 -0.61 4.24
CA PHE A 4 11.45 -1.66 3.87
C PHE A 4 10.20 -1.07 3.25
N VAL A 5 9.70 -1.72 2.21
CA VAL A 5 8.46 -1.36 1.53
C VAL A 5 7.48 -2.52 1.64
N ILE A 6 6.27 -2.25 2.08
CA ILE A 6 5.17 -3.21 2.17
C ILE A 6 4.10 -2.80 1.15
N SER A 7 3.52 -3.79 0.46
CA SER A 7 2.37 -3.58 -0.43
C SER A 7 1.04 -3.56 0.34
N ASP A 8 -0.02 -3.75 -0.36
CA ASP A 8 -1.41 -3.72 0.03
C ASP A 8 -1.71 -4.66 1.20
N ILE A 9 -2.10 -4.11 2.35
CA ILE A 9 -2.33 -4.88 3.59
C ILE A 9 -3.78 -5.35 3.70
N HIS A 10 -4.73 -4.52 3.26
CA HIS A 10 -6.15 -4.84 3.23
C HIS A 10 -6.66 -5.47 4.53
N GLY A 11 -6.50 -4.78 5.66
CA GLY A 11 -7.05 -5.22 6.94
C GLY A 11 -6.45 -6.51 7.52
N LYS A 12 -5.42 -7.11 6.90
CA LYS A 12 -4.77 -8.34 7.36
C LYS A 12 -3.71 -8.07 8.42
N ASN A 13 -4.13 -7.59 9.60
CA ASN A 13 -3.23 -7.15 10.66
C ASN A 13 -2.29 -8.25 11.18
N ALA A 14 -2.75 -9.49 11.28
CA ALA A 14 -1.92 -10.61 11.75
C ALA A 14 -0.71 -10.82 10.84
N VAL A 15 -0.95 -10.85 9.51
CA VAL A 15 0.09 -10.99 8.48
C VAL A 15 1.02 -9.77 8.47
N PHE A 16 0.47 -8.56 8.60
CA PHE A 16 1.26 -7.33 8.71
C PHE A 16 2.26 -7.40 9.87
N ARG A 17 1.79 -7.77 11.07
CA ARG A 17 2.66 -7.94 12.25
C ARG A 17 3.69 -9.06 12.07
N LYS A 18 3.33 -10.14 11.37
CA LYS A 18 4.24 -11.24 11.02
C LYS A 18 5.35 -10.74 10.08
N ALA A 19 5.00 -9.90 9.07
CA ALA A 19 5.96 -9.27 8.17
C ALA A 19 6.98 -8.39 8.92
N LEU A 20 6.52 -7.55 9.85
CA LEU A 20 7.39 -6.70 10.66
C LEU A 20 8.38 -7.52 11.49
N LYS A 21 7.92 -8.64 12.07
CA LYS A 21 8.76 -9.57 12.85
C LYS A 21 9.79 -10.29 11.98
N SER A 22 9.40 -10.73 10.76
CA SER A 22 10.27 -11.50 9.85
C SER A 22 11.53 -10.71 9.47
N VAL A 23 11.40 -9.40 9.26
CA VAL A 23 12.53 -8.51 8.93
C VAL A 23 13.27 -7.97 10.17
N LYS A 24 12.76 -8.28 11.38
CA LYS A 24 13.29 -7.74 12.64
C LYS A 24 13.45 -6.23 12.54
N LEU A 25 12.33 -5.53 12.22
CA LEU A 25 12.30 -4.08 12.05
C LEU A 25 12.88 -3.36 13.28
N LYS A 26 13.75 -2.38 13.07
CA LYS A 26 14.40 -1.59 14.11
C LYS A 26 14.01 -0.12 13.99
N LYS A 27 14.08 0.64 15.10
CA LYS A 27 13.75 2.09 15.12
C LYS A 27 14.57 2.93 14.13
N LYS A 28 15.79 2.51 13.81
CA LYS A 28 16.67 3.16 12.84
C LYS A 28 16.30 2.85 11.37
N ASP A 29 15.44 1.87 11.13
CA ASP A 29 14.98 1.52 9.79
C ASP A 29 13.77 2.39 9.40
N THR A 30 13.53 2.56 8.12
CA THR A 30 12.33 3.20 7.58
C THR A 30 11.38 2.12 7.07
N LEU A 31 10.11 2.19 7.45
CA LEU A 31 9.03 1.38 6.91
C LEU A 31 8.16 2.27 6.01
N ILE A 32 7.97 1.89 4.76
CA ILE A 32 7.09 2.57 3.81
C ILE A 32 5.97 1.60 3.46
N ILE A 33 4.71 2.04 3.50
CA ILE A 33 3.55 1.24 3.13
C ILE A 33 2.91 1.89 1.91
N LEU A 34 2.69 1.11 0.84
CA LEU A 34 2.25 1.61 -0.47
C LEU A 34 0.72 1.83 -0.58
N GLY A 35 0.03 2.01 0.54
CA GLY A 35 -1.40 2.21 0.57
C GLY A 35 -2.18 0.91 0.75
N ASP A 36 -3.50 1.01 0.56
CA ASP A 36 -4.47 -0.07 0.75
C ASP A 36 -4.30 -0.78 2.09
N LEU A 37 -4.34 0.04 3.17
CA LEU A 37 -4.25 -0.40 4.56
C LEU A 37 -5.53 -1.09 5.01
N ILE A 38 -6.67 -0.56 4.52
CA ILE A 38 -8.03 -0.88 4.94
C ILE A 38 -8.78 -1.72 3.91
N ASP A 39 -10.01 -2.10 4.24
CA ASP A 39 -10.98 -2.81 3.40
C ASP A 39 -10.64 -4.28 3.12
N ARG A 40 -11.63 -5.04 2.69
CA ARG A 40 -11.55 -6.47 2.28
C ARG A 40 -11.23 -7.44 3.41
N GLY A 41 -10.17 -7.21 4.18
CA GLY A 41 -9.83 -8.02 5.36
C GLY A 41 -10.63 -7.63 6.60
N ASP A 42 -10.50 -8.42 7.62
CA ASP A 42 -11.34 -8.39 8.81
C ASP A 42 -10.88 -7.42 9.92
N ASN A 43 -9.66 -6.88 9.82
CA ASN A 43 -9.08 -6.09 10.92
C ASN A 43 -8.36 -4.81 10.45
N SER A 44 -9.06 -3.97 9.67
CA SER A 44 -8.57 -2.66 9.22
C SER A 44 -8.19 -1.76 10.40
N LYS A 45 -9.02 -1.73 11.47
CA LYS A 45 -8.69 -0.99 12.70
C LYS A 45 -7.37 -1.46 13.30
N GLY A 46 -7.14 -2.78 13.38
CA GLY A 46 -5.90 -3.33 13.93
C GLY A 46 -4.65 -2.96 13.11
N VAL A 47 -4.76 -2.84 11.78
CA VAL A 47 -3.67 -2.34 10.92
C VAL A 47 -3.32 -0.90 11.31
N LEU A 48 -4.32 -0.02 11.41
CA LEU A 48 -4.13 1.38 11.79
C LEU A 48 -3.59 1.51 13.22
N ASP A 49 -4.08 0.69 14.17
CA ASP A 49 -3.57 0.64 15.53
C ASP A 49 -2.10 0.19 15.58
N THR A 50 -1.71 -0.78 14.73
CA THR A 50 -0.32 -1.22 14.63
C THR A 50 0.58 -0.09 14.10
N ILE A 51 0.11 0.71 13.13
CA ILE A 51 0.83 1.87 12.62
C ILE A 51 0.99 2.94 13.71
N PHE A 52 -0.06 3.25 14.48
CA PHE A 52 0.04 4.15 15.63
C PHE A 52 1.07 3.65 16.64
N LEU A 53 0.98 2.38 17.03
CA LEU A 53 1.90 1.77 17.98
C LEU A 53 3.36 1.91 17.52
N LEU A 54 3.64 1.68 16.24
CA LEU A 54 4.99 1.84 15.69
C LEU A 54 5.46 3.30 15.80
N LYS A 55 4.62 4.28 15.39
CA LYS A 55 4.96 5.70 15.45
C LYS A 55 5.18 6.17 16.89
N ASP A 56 4.31 5.78 17.83
CA ASP A 56 4.40 6.13 19.25
C ASP A 56 5.67 5.56 19.91
N HIS A 57 6.14 4.40 19.43
CA HIS A 57 7.40 3.81 19.88
C HIS A 57 8.65 4.33 19.13
N GLY A 58 8.51 5.36 18.31
CA GLY A 58 9.62 6.02 17.63
C GLY A 58 10.16 5.26 16.40
N PHE A 59 9.34 4.41 15.76
CA PHE A 59 9.67 3.86 14.45
C PHE A 59 9.35 4.90 13.35
N ASN A 60 10.19 4.94 12.33
CA ASN A 60 9.95 5.79 11.17
C ASN A 60 9.02 5.05 10.19
N VAL A 61 7.75 5.48 10.13
CA VAL A 61 6.71 4.89 9.27
C VAL A 61 6.15 5.96 8.35
N GLU A 62 6.29 5.76 7.05
CA GLU A 62 5.76 6.61 5.99
C GLU A 62 4.65 5.89 5.23
N LEU A 63 3.59 6.62 4.88
CA LEU A 63 2.41 6.09 4.21
C LEU A 63 2.25 6.72 2.84
N VAL A 64 2.07 5.88 1.83
CA VAL A 64 1.58 6.28 0.50
C VAL A 64 0.06 6.08 0.49
N LEU A 65 -0.66 6.99 -0.13
CA LEU A 65 -2.12 6.91 -0.25
C LEU A 65 -2.50 5.82 -1.25
N GLY A 66 -3.34 4.88 -0.84
CA GLY A 66 -3.96 3.91 -1.73
C GLY A 66 -5.32 4.38 -2.23
N ASN A 67 -5.84 3.70 -3.25
CA ASN A 67 -7.16 4.01 -3.77
C ASN A 67 -8.28 3.65 -2.78
N HIS A 68 -8.08 2.68 -1.90
CA HIS A 68 -9.03 2.34 -0.83
C HIS A 68 -9.10 3.45 0.22
N GLU A 69 -7.98 4.00 0.64
CA GLU A 69 -7.95 5.18 1.52
C GLU A 69 -8.60 6.40 0.84
N LYS A 70 -8.37 6.59 -0.46
CA LYS A 70 -9.01 7.69 -1.22
C LYS A 70 -10.52 7.53 -1.27
N MET A 71 -11.04 6.33 -1.57
CA MET A 71 -12.47 6.04 -1.54
C MET A 71 -13.08 6.25 -0.16
N PHE A 72 -12.38 5.82 0.91
CA PHE A 72 -12.79 6.07 2.28
C PHE A 72 -12.91 7.56 2.59
N LEU A 73 -11.91 8.37 2.24
CA LEU A 73 -11.94 9.82 2.47
C LEU A 73 -13.04 10.52 1.66
N ASP A 74 -13.24 10.13 0.40
CA ASP A 74 -14.28 10.70 -0.46
C ASP A 74 -15.69 10.35 0.03
N SER A 75 -15.87 9.20 0.66
CA SER A 75 -17.15 8.71 1.15
C SER A 75 -17.79 9.56 2.26
N PHE A 76 -17.04 10.48 2.88
CA PHE A 76 -17.58 11.47 3.81
C PHE A 76 -18.31 12.62 3.12
N HIS A 77 -18.14 12.80 1.83
CA HIS A 77 -18.60 13.98 1.10
C HIS A 77 -19.70 13.69 0.07
N ASP A 78 -19.82 12.44 -0.38
CA ASP A 78 -20.75 12.05 -1.44
C ASP A 78 -21.28 10.63 -1.22
N GLU A 79 -22.60 10.44 -1.32
CA GLU A 79 -23.28 9.16 -1.14
C GLU A 79 -22.90 8.14 -2.22
N LYS A 80 -22.60 8.60 -3.44
CA LYS A 80 -22.11 7.70 -4.52
C LYS A 80 -20.72 7.18 -4.20
N GLU A 81 -19.85 8.05 -3.70
CA GLU A 81 -18.49 7.62 -3.29
C GLU A 81 -18.58 6.72 -2.06
N HIS A 82 -19.51 6.96 -1.14
CA HIS A 82 -19.78 6.03 -0.03
C HIS A 82 -20.22 4.65 -0.54
N THR A 83 -21.18 4.60 -1.46
CA THR A 83 -21.65 3.35 -2.07
C THR A 83 -20.49 2.62 -2.78
N LYS A 84 -19.67 3.35 -3.53
CA LYS A 84 -18.50 2.80 -4.21
C LYS A 84 -17.50 2.21 -3.23
N TRP A 85 -17.20 2.91 -2.13
CA TRP A 85 -16.32 2.41 -1.07
C TRP A 85 -16.89 1.13 -0.44
N MET A 86 -18.18 1.10 -0.10
CA MET A 86 -18.85 -0.06 0.48
C MET A 86 -18.74 -1.31 -0.43
N ILE A 87 -18.99 -1.17 -1.73
CA ILE A 87 -18.89 -2.25 -2.73
C ILE A 87 -17.44 -2.78 -2.84
N ASN A 88 -16.44 -1.93 -2.57
CA ASN A 88 -15.03 -2.29 -2.61
C ASN A 88 -14.47 -2.85 -1.28
N GLY A 89 -15.33 -3.14 -0.31
CA GLY A 89 -14.96 -3.79 0.96
C GLY A 89 -14.91 -2.86 2.17
N GLY A 90 -15.47 -1.64 2.06
CA GLY A 90 -15.59 -0.69 3.16
C GLY A 90 -16.46 -1.20 4.32
N ASP A 91 -17.39 -2.13 4.04
CA ASP A 91 -18.17 -2.83 5.05
C ASP A 91 -17.27 -3.55 6.07
N LYS A 92 -16.17 -4.17 5.62
CA LYS A 92 -15.19 -4.84 6.50
C LYS A 92 -14.46 -3.83 7.40
N THR A 93 -14.16 -2.65 6.85
CA THR A 93 -13.58 -1.58 7.65
C THR A 93 -14.55 -1.13 8.75
N LEU A 94 -15.82 -0.84 8.41
CA LEU A 94 -16.83 -0.48 9.41
C LEU A 94 -17.00 -1.58 10.48
N MET A 95 -17.07 -2.84 10.06
CA MET A 95 -17.17 -3.97 11.00
C MET A 95 -15.96 -4.03 11.95
N SER A 96 -14.76 -3.78 11.49
CA SER A 96 -13.55 -3.78 12.32
C SER A 96 -13.57 -2.67 13.39
N PHE A 97 -14.32 -1.59 13.15
CA PHE A 97 -14.59 -0.52 14.12
C PHE A 97 -15.86 -0.75 14.97
N LEU A 98 -16.51 -1.91 14.82
CA LEU A 98 -17.78 -2.25 15.50
C LEU A 98 -18.88 -1.21 15.25
N THR A 99 -18.98 -0.70 14.04
CA THR A 99 -19.98 0.29 13.63
C THR A 99 -20.51 0.00 12.22
N SER A 100 -21.70 0.54 11.92
CA SER A 100 -22.26 0.58 10.57
C SER A 100 -22.24 1.99 9.96
N LYS A 101 -21.66 2.97 10.68
CA LYS A 101 -21.69 4.38 10.31
C LYS A 101 -20.26 4.94 10.23
N ILE A 102 -19.89 5.48 9.08
CA ILE A 102 -18.55 6.02 8.84
C ILE A 102 -18.20 7.17 9.81
N GLU A 103 -19.21 7.99 10.22
CA GLU A 103 -19.04 9.11 11.13
C GLU A 103 -18.67 8.67 12.56
N LYS A 104 -18.82 7.38 12.87
CA LYS A 104 -18.41 6.79 14.16
C LYS A 104 -16.95 6.35 14.18
N ILE A 105 -16.26 6.38 13.06
CA ILE A 105 -14.81 6.12 13.04
C ILE A 105 -14.11 7.30 13.73
N PRO A 106 -13.29 7.04 14.78
CA PRO A 106 -12.63 8.12 15.51
C PRO A 106 -11.70 8.95 14.62
N LYS A 107 -11.76 10.28 14.79
CA LYS A 107 -11.04 11.27 13.97
C LYS A 107 -9.54 10.98 13.77
N LYS A 108 -8.86 10.46 14.79
CA LYS A 108 -7.43 10.11 14.71
C LYS A 108 -7.09 9.16 13.55
N TYR A 109 -7.99 8.21 13.21
CA TYR A 109 -7.77 7.29 12.10
C TYR A 109 -7.95 7.96 10.75
N ILE A 110 -8.93 8.88 10.66
CA ILE A 110 -9.15 9.70 9.46
C ILE A 110 -7.92 10.60 9.22
N GLU A 111 -7.40 11.23 10.28
CA GLU A 111 -6.21 12.07 10.24
C GLU A 111 -4.95 11.27 9.83
N LEU A 112 -4.79 10.05 10.36
CA LEU A 112 -3.69 9.18 9.95
C LEU A 112 -3.76 8.87 8.45
N ILE A 113 -4.91 8.46 7.95
CA ILE A 113 -5.14 8.17 6.53
C ILE A 113 -4.91 9.42 5.67
N SER A 114 -5.46 10.56 6.07
CA SER A 114 -5.32 11.84 5.35
C SER A 114 -3.87 12.37 5.33
N SER A 115 -3.02 11.92 6.25
CA SER A 115 -1.59 12.29 6.28
C SER A 115 -0.75 11.51 5.26
N SER A 116 -1.33 10.52 4.57
CA SER A 116 -0.64 9.74 3.53
C SER A 116 -0.29 10.61 2.33
N LYS A 117 0.87 10.34 1.74
CA LYS A 117 1.37 11.09 0.57
C LYS A 117 0.97 10.38 -0.72
N ASN A 118 0.72 11.10 -1.79
CA ASN A 118 0.42 10.50 -3.09
C ASN A 118 1.60 9.68 -3.63
N TYR A 119 2.82 10.06 -3.30
CA TYR A 119 4.06 9.36 -3.64
C TYR A 119 5.16 9.70 -2.64
N LEU A 120 6.22 8.91 -2.68
CA LEU A 120 7.46 9.16 -1.95
C LEU A 120 8.65 8.98 -2.90
N ILE A 121 9.70 9.76 -2.66
CA ILE A 121 10.99 9.57 -3.34
C ILE A 121 12.02 9.24 -2.28
N LYS A 122 12.70 8.11 -2.44
CA LYS A 122 13.76 7.65 -1.54
C LYS A 122 14.96 7.21 -2.38
N ASP A 123 16.04 7.95 -2.29
CA ASP A 123 17.23 7.74 -3.12
C ASP A 123 16.86 7.74 -4.62
N ASN A 124 17.10 6.66 -5.35
CA ASN A 124 16.68 6.49 -6.74
C ASN A 124 15.32 5.80 -6.90
N PHE A 125 14.58 5.56 -5.82
CA PHE A 125 13.26 4.91 -5.86
C PHE A 125 12.13 5.92 -5.83
N ILE A 126 11.14 5.72 -6.70
CA ILE A 126 9.85 6.39 -6.66
C ILE A 126 8.83 5.37 -6.17
N LEU A 127 8.15 5.68 -5.09
CA LEU A 127 7.22 4.80 -4.39
C LEU A 127 5.82 5.38 -4.57
N VAL A 128 4.97 4.65 -5.27
CA VAL A 128 3.58 5.04 -5.58
C VAL A 128 2.65 3.85 -5.30
N HIS A 129 1.35 4.13 -5.16
CA HIS A 129 0.40 3.03 -4.98
C HIS A 129 0.25 2.19 -6.24
N ALA A 130 -0.09 2.78 -7.40
CA ALA A 130 -0.40 2.02 -8.62
C ALA A 130 0.56 2.29 -9.79
N GLY A 131 0.85 3.55 -10.11
CA GLY A 131 1.72 3.87 -11.23
C GLY A 131 1.92 5.36 -11.48
N LEU A 132 2.63 5.69 -12.55
CA LEU A 132 2.86 7.07 -12.98
C LEU A 132 2.64 7.21 -14.48
N ASN A 133 1.95 8.27 -14.89
CA ASN A 133 1.81 8.64 -16.29
C ASN A 133 3.02 9.42 -16.78
N MET A 134 4.09 8.72 -17.12
CA MET A 134 5.34 9.33 -17.59
C MET A 134 5.26 9.93 -19.01
N LYS A 135 4.09 9.92 -19.65
CA LYS A 135 3.86 10.51 -20.98
C LYS A 135 3.41 11.97 -20.92
N ILE A 136 3.09 12.48 -19.72
CA ILE A 136 2.71 13.88 -19.49
C ILE A 136 3.89 14.67 -18.89
N GLN A 137 3.78 15.99 -18.89
CA GLN A 137 4.83 16.90 -18.44
C GLN A 137 5.18 16.69 -16.96
N ASP A 138 4.18 16.57 -16.08
CA ASP A 138 4.35 16.30 -14.66
C ASP A 138 3.59 15.03 -14.25
N PRO A 139 4.24 13.84 -14.26
CA PRO A 139 3.62 12.59 -13.86
C PRO A 139 3.08 12.55 -12.43
N PHE A 140 3.57 13.42 -11.56
CA PHE A 140 3.11 13.47 -10.17
C PHE A 140 1.79 14.22 -9.99
N SER A 141 1.34 14.97 -10.98
CA SER A 141 0.06 15.67 -10.96
C SER A 141 -1.14 14.77 -11.33
N ASP A 142 -0.92 13.62 -11.98
CA ASP A 142 -1.97 12.69 -12.39
C ASP A 142 -2.34 11.73 -11.26
N ILE A 143 -3.10 12.24 -10.27
CA ILE A 143 -3.53 11.49 -9.10
C ILE A 143 -4.35 10.25 -9.48
N LYS A 144 -5.11 10.31 -10.58
CA LYS A 144 -5.88 9.16 -11.06
C LYS A 144 -4.96 8.00 -11.44
N THR A 145 -3.91 8.26 -12.20
CA THR A 145 -2.93 7.24 -12.57
C THR A 145 -2.16 6.73 -11.34
N ILE A 146 -1.76 7.63 -10.43
CA ILE A 146 -1.06 7.27 -9.19
C ILE A 146 -1.85 6.24 -8.38
N LEU A 147 -3.18 6.34 -8.35
CA LEU A 147 -4.05 5.52 -7.51
C LEU A 147 -4.70 4.32 -8.21
N TRP A 148 -4.80 4.32 -9.56
CA TRP A 148 -5.67 3.36 -10.25
C TRP A 148 -5.01 2.65 -11.45
N GLU A 149 -3.77 2.98 -11.82
CA GLU A 149 -3.12 2.38 -12.99
C GLU A 149 -2.85 0.89 -12.80
N ARG A 150 -3.22 0.08 -13.78
CA ARG A 150 -3.01 -1.38 -13.74
C ARG A 150 -1.93 -1.88 -14.69
N LYS A 151 -1.47 -1.01 -15.59
CA LYS A 151 -0.46 -1.34 -16.59
C LYS A 151 0.64 -0.27 -16.65
N PRO A 152 1.29 0.04 -15.51
CA PRO A 152 2.22 1.17 -15.44
C PRO A 152 3.41 1.05 -16.42
N LYS A 153 3.76 -0.17 -16.83
CA LYS A 153 4.82 -0.41 -17.83
C LYS A 153 4.47 0.15 -19.22
N GLU A 154 3.19 0.22 -19.58
CA GLU A 154 2.73 0.81 -20.84
C GLU A 154 2.89 2.34 -20.89
N LEU A 155 3.06 2.97 -19.72
CA LEU A 155 3.25 4.41 -19.55
C LEU A 155 4.73 4.80 -19.41
N LEU A 156 5.66 3.85 -19.53
CA LEU A 156 7.10 4.07 -19.36
C LEU A 156 7.65 5.08 -20.36
N ASN A 157 8.30 6.12 -19.83
CA ASN A 157 9.17 7.02 -20.56
C ASN A 157 10.60 6.94 -19.97
N LYS A 158 11.47 6.20 -20.65
CA LYS A 158 12.84 5.97 -20.19
C LYS A 158 13.65 7.26 -19.99
N LYS A 159 13.40 8.28 -20.84
CA LYS A 159 14.09 9.58 -20.74
C LYS A 159 13.69 10.32 -19.46
N TRP A 160 12.39 10.35 -19.15
CA TRP A 160 11.89 10.97 -17.91
C TRP A 160 12.33 10.20 -16.67
N LEU A 161 12.21 8.87 -16.69
CA LEU A 161 12.55 8.01 -15.56
C LEU A 161 14.05 8.05 -15.23
N GLY A 162 14.92 8.14 -16.24
CA GLY A 162 16.38 8.14 -16.07
C GLY A 162 16.86 6.87 -15.37
N ASN A 163 17.63 7.02 -14.30
CA ASN A 163 18.14 5.91 -13.49
C ASN A 163 17.21 5.51 -12.32
N ARG A 164 16.04 6.13 -12.18
CA ARG A 164 15.10 5.85 -11.10
C ARG A 164 14.37 4.53 -11.33
N ILE A 165 13.88 3.96 -10.24
CA ILE A 165 13.09 2.74 -10.20
C ILE A 165 11.75 3.07 -9.55
N ILE A 166 10.64 2.61 -10.14
CA ILE A 166 9.31 2.73 -9.58
C ILE A 166 8.97 1.43 -8.85
N ILE A 167 8.56 1.54 -7.59
CA ILE A 167 7.98 0.43 -6.82
C ILE A 167 6.51 0.75 -6.57
N HIS A 168 5.63 -0.21 -6.84
CA HIS A 168 4.19 -0.03 -6.69
C HIS A 168 3.48 -1.30 -6.16
N GLY A 169 2.25 -1.14 -5.68
CA GLY A 169 1.31 -2.18 -5.26
C GLY A 169 0.12 -2.31 -6.21
N HIS A 170 -1.09 -2.32 -5.68
CA HIS A 170 -2.40 -2.16 -6.32
C HIS A 170 -2.86 -3.31 -7.23
N THR A 171 -2.00 -3.84 -8.05
CA THR A 171 -2.35 -4.88 -9.02
C THR A 171 -1.71 -6.20 -8.61
N PRO A 172 -2.52 -7.18 -8.13
CA PRO A 172 -2.00 -8.47 -7.72
C PRO A 172 -1.27 -9.19 -8.85
N GLN A 173 -0.09 -9.70 -8.55
CA GLN A 173 0.78 -10.47 -9.45
C GLN A 173 1.25 -11.75 -8.76
N LYS A 174 1.57 -12.78 -9.55
CA LYS A 174 2.15 -14.02 -9.02
C LYS A 174 3.52 -13.78 -8.40
N LYS A 175 3.91 -14.56 -7.39
CA LYS A 175 5.26 -14.49 -6.78
C LYS A 175 6.36 -14.59 -7.83
N THR A 176 6.20 -15.51 -8.79
CA THR A 176 7.13 -15.70 -9.91
C THR A 176 7.28 -14.44 -10.77
N GLU A 177 6.18 -13.74 -11.04
CA GLU A 177 6.20 -12.47 -11.81
C GLU A 177 6.86 -11.35 -11.01
N ILE A 178 6.54 -11.22 -9.71
CA ILE A 178 7.17 -10.24 -8.83
C ILE A 178 8.68 -10.45 -8.77
N ILE A 179 9.13 -11.70 -8.59
CA ILE A 179 10.56 -12.02 -8.52
C ILE A 179 11.28 -11.67 -9.82
N SER A 180 10.67 -11.97 -10.98
CA SER A 180 11.26 -11.67 -12.29
C SER A 180 11.47 -10.19 -12.56
N GLN A 181 10.67 -9.31 -11.91
CA GLN A 181 10.71 -7.87 -12.08
C GLN A 181 11.76 -7.16 -11.21
N LEU A 182 12.35 -7.82 -10.22
CA LEU A 182 13.25 -7.17 -9.25
C LEU A 182 14.50 -6.50 -9.87
N SER A 183 14.83 -6.83 -11.11
CA SER A 183 15.89 -6.17 -11.89
C SER A 183 15.36 -5.13 -12.89
N GLU A 184 14.05 -4.91 -12.96
CA GLU A 184 13.43 -3.97 -13.87
C GLU A 184 13.36 -2.54 -13.30
N ARG A 185 12.83 -1.61 -14.11
CA ARG A 185 12.66 -0.20 -13.73
C ARG A 185 11.29 0.12 -13.15
N ILE A 186 10.32 -0.76 -13.35
CA ILE A 186 8.98 -0.67 -12.79
C ILE A 186 8.69 -2.04 -12.17
N ILE A 187 8.50 -2.06 -10.86
CA ILE A 187 8.42 -3.27 -10.05
C ILE A 187 7.12 -3.23 -9.26
N GLY A 188 6.18 -4.10 -9.61
CA GLY A 188 4.99 -4.35 -8.81
C GLY A 188 5.29 -5.36 -7.71
N ILE A 189 4.89 -5.07 -6.48
CA ILE A 189 5.14 -5.96 -5.34
C ILE A 189 3.86 -6.44 -4.64
N ASP A 190 2.69 -6.20 -5.20
CA ASP A 190 1.44 -6.74 -4.63
C ASP A 190 1.24 -8.20 -5.06
N ASN A 191 1.12 -9.10 -4.09
CA ASN A 191 0.78 -10.50 -4.34
C ASN A 191 -0.68 -10.83 -3.95
N GLY A 192 -1.51 -9.82 -3.70
CA GLY A 192 -2.93 -10.00 -3.38
C GLY A 192 -3.17 -10.63 -2.02
N ASN A 193 -2.61 -10.07 -0.96
CA ASN A 193 -2.73 -10.54 0.43
C ASN A 193 -4.18 -10.83 0.89
N TYR A 194 -5.18 -10.20 0.28
CA TYR A 194 -6.61 -10.42 0.56
C TYR A 194 -7.23 -11.56 -0.26
N LEU A 195 -6.54 -12.06 -1.28
CA LEU A 195 -7.00 -13.18 -2.10
C LEU A 195 -6.82 -14.50 -1.35
N ASN A 196 -7.67 -15.48 -1.66
CA ASN A 196 -7.45 -16.84 -1.18
C ASN A 196 -6.11 -17.36 -1.70
N LYS A 197 -5.42 -18.12 -0.87
CA LYS A 197 -4.13 -18.75 -1.18
C LYS A 197 -4.30 -19.74 -2.32
N LYS A 198 -4.12 -19.29 -3.55
CA LYS A 198 -4.31 -20.08 -4.76
C LYS A 198 -3.40 -19.54 -5.88
N ASP A 199 -2.87 -20.44 -6.69
CA ASP A 199 -2.15 -20.11 -7.93
C ASP A 199 -1.02 -19.08 -7.75
N ASP A 200 -0.25 -19.18 -6.66
CA ASP A 200 0.89 -18.32 -6.35
C ASP A 200 0.55 -16.88 -5.88
N PHE A 201 -0.71 -16.67 -5.43
CA PHE A 201 -1.20 -15.44 -4.81
C PHE A 201 -1.44 -15.61 -3.30
N GLY A 202 -1.81 -14.51 -2.62
CA GLY A 202 -2.35 -14.51 -1.26
C GLY A 202 -1.34 -14.20 -0.16
N SER A 203 -0.15 -13.70 -0.49
CA SER A 203 0.86 -13.30 0.50
C SER A 203 0.97 -11.79 0.61
N LEU A 204 1.29 -11.29 1.80
CA LEU A 204 1.79 -9.94 1.97
C LEU A 204 3.28 -9.89 1.59
N THR A 205 3.67 -8.92 0.79
CA THR A 205 5.07 -8.74 0.42
C THR A 205 5.75 -7.67 1.24
N ILE A 206 7.02 -7.90 1.55
CA ILE A 206 7.91 -6.91 2.14
C ILE A 206 9.26 -6.95 1.40
N LEU A 207 9.64 -5.79 0.85
CA LEU A 207 10.86 -5.59 0.06
C LEU A 207 11.84 -4.71 0.83
N GLU A 208 13.10 -5.13 0.93
CA GLU A 208 14.22 -4.28 1.39
C GLU A 208 14.84 -3.56 0.18
N LEU A 209 14.70 -2.23 0.09
CA LEU A 209 15.13 -1.46 -1.09
C LEU A 209 16.63 -1.56 -1.38
N GLY A 210 17.47 -1.53 -0.34
CA GLY A 210 18.93 -1.52 -0.53
C GLY A 210 19.50 -2.82 -1.11
N SER A 211 18.90 -3.96 -0.77
CA SER A 211 19.33 -5.29 -1.22
C SER A 211 18.43 -5.88 -2.29
N MET A 212 17.29 -5.27 -2.57
CA MET A 212 16.21 -5.80 -3.41
C MET A 212 15.73 -7.20 -2.97
N LYS A 213 15.89 -7.50 -1.67
CA LYS A 213 15.45 -8.77 -1.09
C LYS A 213 13.97 -8.69 -0.73
N ILE A 214 13.17 -9.53 -1.35
CA ILE A 214 11.73 -9.64 -1.10
C ILE A 214 11.40 -10.86 -0.26
N GLN A 215 10.39 -10.75 0.61
CA GLN A 215 9.79 -11.85 1.36
C GLN A 215 8.30 -11.87 1.10
N PHE A 216 7.73 -13.06 1.01
CA PHE A 216 6.30 -13.32 0.90
C PHE A 216 5.82 -13.90 2.22
N ILE A 217 4.90 -13.23 2.88
CA ILE A 217 4.41 -13.59 4.20
C ILE A 217 2.99 -14.10 4.07
N ASP A 218 2.83 -15.35 4.37
CA ASP A 218 1.53 -16.03 4.31
C ASP A 218 0.77 -15.87 5.63
N GLU A 219 -0.55 -15.84 5.54
CA GLU A 219 -1.45 -16.10 6.66
C GLU A 219 -1.33 -17.58 7.04
N ASP A 220 -1.31 -17.90 8.35
CA ASP A 220 -1.21 -19.28 8.87
C ASP A 220 -2.47 -20.10 8.58
#